data_f05d380e120a3b10af387994c22a5abb
#
_entry.id   f05d380e120a3b10af387994c22a5abb
#
_cell.length_a   1.000
_cell.length_b   1.000
_cell.length_c   1.000
_cell.angle_alpha   90.00
_cell.angle_beta   90.00
_cell.angle_gamma   90.00
#
_symmetry.space_group_name_H-M   'P 1'
#
loop_
_entity.id
_entity.type
_entity.pdbx_description
1 polymer ?
#
loop_
_entity_poly.entity_id
_entity_poly.type
_entity_poly.pdbx_seq_one_letter_code
_entity_poly.pdbx_strand_id
1 'polypeptide(L)'
;FFADLIDELKKAERYIFIEFFIVEPCQILDKLLQILSKKAKEGVDVRILFDSIGSVALSSAMESDYFKSFGIQSKIWLKFIPVFNTGLNNRDHRKIISIDGKVSYTGGVNITDEYANIYSKRFAYWKDAGIKITGPASRTFTLMFLEMWNVQNKKDVPCENFENFIPKEAQLCLENHTGKGKAGLVIPYGDDAYNGADIGENVYRYILQNATKNVSIMTPYVIIDGSMMDTLIFAASRGVNVELIVPQYYDHFISFCVGRTYIKNLIENGVKVYAYQSGFIHSKVFIADNKMGTVGSINLDYRSFYHHFECGTFLYRTKSIKEAQKDFDKTKLECKEITVENYKKIPWYVRTTGWIFRIFGPLM
;
A
#
# COMPACT_ATOMS: atom_id res chain seq x y z
N PHE A 1 0.04 -11.74 9.03
CA PHE A 1 -0.87 -11.35 7.93
C PHE A 1 -1.46 -12.59 7.25
N PHE A 2 -0.66 -13.40 6.52
CA PHE A 2 -1.19 -14.51 5.73
C PHE A 2 -1.89 -15.60 6.54
N ALA A 3 -1.42 -15.92 7.75
CA ALA A 3 -2.08 -16.90 8.61
C ALA A 3 -3.51 -16.44 9.01
N ASP A 4 -3.64 -15.18 9.45
CA ASP A 4 -4.95 -14.62 9.80
C ASP A 4 -5.86 -14.47 8.56
N LEU A 5 -5.30 -14.08 7.41
CA LEU A 5 -6.02 -14.02 6.15
C LEU A 5 -6.60 -15.40 5.75
N ILE A 6 -5.79 -16.45 5.81
CA ILE A 6 -6.22 -17.83 5.51
C ILE A 6 -7.41 -18.24 6.37
N ASP A 7 -7.41 -17.88 7.65
CA ASP A 7 -8.50 -18.21 8.56
C ASP A 7 -9.78 -17.41 8.26
N GLU A 8 -9.68 -16.17 7.81
CA GLU A 8 -10.84 -15.39 7.38
C GLU A 8 -11.39 -15.86 6.02
N LEU A 9 -10.53 -16.21 5.06
CA LEU A 9 -10.96 -16.75 3.76
C LEU A 9 -11.82 -18.01 3.90
N LYS A 10 -11.49 -18.89 4.86
CA LYS A 10 -12.28 -20.12 5.15
C LYS A 10 -13.70 -19.81 5.62
N LYS A 11 -13.96 -18.64 6.21
CA LYS A 11 -15.25 -18.20 6.77
C LYS A 11 -16.14 -17.52 5.74
N ALA A 12 -15.63 -17.21 4.55
CA ALA A 12 -16.39 -16.53 3.51
C ALA A 12 -17.66 -17.29 3.11
N GLU A 13 -18.78 -16.59 2.97
CA GLU A 13 -20.10 -17.13 2.67
C GLU A 13 -20.68 -16.63 1.34
N ARG A 14 -20.34 -15.41 0.92
CA ARG A 14 -20.93 -14.75 -0.25
C ARG A 14 -19.91 -14.45 -1.34
N TYR A 15 -18.82 -13.76 -1.00
CA TYR A 15 -17.80 -13.39 -1.95
C TYR A 15 -16.41 -13.19 -1.33
N ILE A 16 -15.39 -13.37 -2.16
CA ILE A 16 -14.00 -13.05 -1.88
C ILE A 16 -13.48 -12.27 -3.08
N PHE A 17 -13.12 -11.00 -2.86
CA PHE A 17 -12.53 -10.12 -3.87
C PHE A 17 -11.09 -9.82 -3.52
N ILE A 18 -10.20 -10.02 -4.48
CA ILE A 18 -8.74 -9.91 -4.32
C ILE A 18 -8.20 -9.01 -5.41
N GLU A 19 -7.51 -7.92 -5.04
CA GLU A 19 -6.88 -6.96 -5.93
C GLU A 19 -5.45 -6.73 -5.49
N PHE A 20 -4.48 -6.99 -6.38
CA PHE A 20 -3.06 -6.86 -6.06
C PHE A 20 -2.23 -6.36 -7.23
N PHE A 21 -1.20 -5.57 -6.92
CA PHE A 21 -0.20 -5.17 -7.90
C PHE A 21 0.67 -6.35 -8.33
N ILE A 22 1.24 -7.11 -7.37
CA ILE A 22 2.08 -8.26 -7.66
C ILE A 22 1.41 -9.55 -7.18
N VAL A 23 1.19 -10.46 -8.12
CA VAL A 23 0.82 -11.85 -7.88
C VAL A 23 1.77 -12.73 -8.68
N GLU A 24 2.55 -13.55 -8.01
CA GLU A 24 3.50 -14.46 -8.66
C GLU A 24 3.18 -15.93 -8.34
N PRO A 25 3.49 -16.87 -9.27
CA PRO A 25 3.49 -18.29 -8.96
C PRO A 25 4.45 -18.59 -7.81
N CYS A 26 3.92 -18.95 -6.66
CA CYS A 26 4.68 -19.14 -5.43
C CYS A 26 3.90 -19.97 -4.40
N GLN A 27 4.58 -20.43 -3.34
CA GLN A 27 3.98 -21.31 -2.34
C GLN A 27 2.78 -20.67 -1.63
N ILE A 28 2.83 -19.34 -1.36
CA ILE A 28 1.71 -18.65 -0.72
C ILE A 28 0.50 -18.56 -1.65
N LEU A 29 0.71 -18.31 -2.95
CA LEU A 29 -0.38 -18.32 -3.94
C LEU A 29 -1.02 -19.70 -4.01
N ASP A 30 -0.24 -20.78 -4.06
CA ASP A 30 -0.76 -22.15 -4.12
C ASP A 30 -1.64 -22.47 -2.90
N LYS A 31 -1.23 -22.05 -1.70
CA LYS A 31 -2.04 -22.20 -0.48
C LYS A 31 -3.34 -21.42 -0.55
N LEU A 32 -3.29 -20.18 -1.07
CA LEU A 32 -4.49 -19.38 -1.25
C LEU A 32 -5.43 -20.01 -2.28
N LEU A 33 -4.91 -20.44 -3.43
CA LEU A 33 -5.71 -21.07 -4.51
C LEU A 33 -6.45 -22.34 -4.05
N GLN A 34 -5.84 -23.17 -3.20
CA GLN A 34 -6.52 -24.32 -2.61
C GLN A 34 -7.78 -23.93 -1.83
N ILE A 35 -7.68 -22.85 -1.03
CA ILE A 35 -8.82 -22.37 -0.23
C ILE A 35 -9.85 -21.68 -1.13
N LEU A 36 -9.41 -20.82 -2.04
CA LEU A 36 -10.26 -20.08 -2.96
C LEU A 36 -11.05 -21.01 -3.89
N SER A 37 -10.37 -22.05 -4.42
CA SER A 37 -11.05 -23.07 -5.25
C SER A 37 -12.09 -23.86 -4.45
N LYS A 38 -11.80 -24.19 -3.19
CA LYS A 38 -12.80 -24.84 -2.33
C LYS A 38 -14.00 -23.93 -2.12
N LYS A 39 -13.79 -22.64 -1.82
CA LYS A 39 -14.85 -21.64 -1.64
C LYS A 39 -15.68 -21.43 -2.92
N ALA A 40 -15.03 -21.35 -4.08
CA ALA A 40 -15.72 -21.27 -5.36
C ALA A 40 -16.64 -22.48 -5.61
N LYS A 41 -16.20 -23.70 -5.27
CA LYS A 41 -17.03 -24.92 -5.34
C LYS A 41 -18.18 -24.91 -4.35
N GLU A 42 -18.05 -24.21 -3.22
CA GLU A 42 -19.12 -24.00 -2.23
C GLU A 42 -20.13 -22.93 -2.69
N GLY A 43 -19.92 -22.28 -3.86
CA GLY A 43 -20.81 -21.26 -4.41
C GLY A 43 -20.44 -19.82 -4.02
N VAL A 44 -19.31 -19.60 -3.38
CA VAL A 44 -18.79 -18.26 -3.07
C VAL A 44 -18.28 -17.61 -4.36
N ASP A 45 -18.64 -16.34 -4.61
CA ASP A 45 -18.15 -15.55 -5.74
C ASP A 45 -16.70 -15.13 -5.50
N VAL A 46 -15.75 -15.79 -6.16
CA VAL A 46 -14.32 -15.53 -6.00
C VAL A 46 -13.77 -14.82 -7.23
N ARG A 47 -13.22 -13.61 -7.00
CA ARG A 47 -12.67 -12.77 -8.07
C ARG A 47 -11.26 -12.28 -7.74
N ILE A 48 -10.40 -12.27 -8.75
CA ILE A 48 -9.02 -11.75 -8.64
C ILE A 48 -8.79 -10.71 -9.74
N LEU A 49 -8.32 -9.53 -9.35
CA LEU A 49 -7.83 -8.47 -10.22
C LEU A 49 -6.33 -8.25 -9.93
N PHE A 50 -5.51 -8.18 -10.95
CA PHE A 50 -4.08 -7.91 -10.77
C PHE A 50 -3.49 -7.08 -11.91
N ASP A 51 -2.41 -6.36 -11.59
CA ASP A 51 -1.72 -5.51 -12.56
C ASP A 51 -0.80 -6.32 -13.48
N SER A 52 -0.80 -6.01 -14.78
CA SER A 52 -0.02 -6.76 -15.78
C SER A 52 1.49 -6.58 -15.67
N ILE A 53 1.96 -5.39 -15.25
CA ILE A 53 3.40 -5.11 -15.08
C ILE A 53 3.90 -5.66 -13.75
N GLY A 54 3.12 -5.51 -12.69
CA GLY A 54 3.46 -6.09 -11.40
C GLY A 54 3.48 -7.63 -11.43
N SER A 55 2.62 -8.24 -12.26
CA SER A 55 2.41 -9.69 -12.32
C SER A 55 2.80 -10.29 -13.67
N VAL A 56 3.98 -9.93 -14.20
CA VAL A 56 4.44 -10.34 -15.55
C VAL A 56 4.41 -11.85 -15.74
N ALA A 57 4.81 -12.63 -14.75
CA ALA A 57 4.84 -14.10 -14.84
C ALA A 57 3.44 -14.70 -15.06
N LEU A 58 2.40 -14.10 -14.46
CA LEU A 58 1.01 -14.53 -14.63
C LEU A 58 0.39 -13.93 -15.89
N SER A 59 0.69 -12.69 -16.22
CA SER A 59 0.10 -12.00 -17.37
C SER A 59 0.60 -12.54 -18.71
N SER A 60 1.84 -13.04 -18.78
CA SER A 60 2.43 -13.62 -19.99
C SER A 60 2.09 -15.08 -20.21
N ALA A 61 1.93 -15.86 -19.14
CA ALA A 61 1.74 -17.30 -19.23
C ALA A 61 0.27 -17.74 -19.24
N MET A 62 -0.64 -16.89 -18.76
CA MET A 62 -1.94 -17.37 -18.30
C MET A 62 -3.04 -16.31 -18.40
N GLU A 63 -3.32 -15.83 -19.60
CA GLU A 63 -4.58 -15.13 -19.78
C GLU A 63 -5.72 -15.95 -19.17
N SER A 64 -6.57 -15.34 -18.38
CA SER A 64 -7.85 -15.77 -17.78
C SER A 64 -8.09 -17.27 -17.45
N ASP A 65 -7.48 -18.22 -18.14
CA ASP A 65 -7.77 -19.66 -18.01
C ASP A 65 -7.11 -20.33 -16.79
N TYR A 66 -5.99 -19.78 -16.29
CA TYR A 66 -5.35 -20.32 -15.11
C TYR A 66 -6.28 -20.28 -13.87
N PHE A 67 -6.74 -19.10 -13.53
CA PHE A 67 -7.64 -18.92 -12.39
C PHE A 67 -9.00 -19.58 -12.62
N LYS A 68 -9.47 -19.62 -13.89
CA LYS A 68 -10.71 -20.28 -14.26
C LYS A 68 -10.69 -21.78 -13.96
N SER A 69 -9.54 -22.45 -14.09
CA SER A 69 -9.39 -23.86 -13.71
C SER A 69 -9.66 -24.15 -12.22
N PHE A 70 -9.52 -23.12 -11.38
CA PHE A 70 -9.84 -23.14 -9.94
C PHE A 70 -11.29 -22.69 -9.63
N GLY A 71 -12.08 -22.34 -10.65
CA GLY A 71 -13.42 -21.77 -10.47
C GLY A 71 -13.41 -20.28 -10.08
N ILE A 72 -12.28 -19.59 -10.30
CA ILE A 72 -12.06 -18.20 -9.91
C ILE A 72 -12.19 -17.31 -11.15
N GLN A 73 -12.94 -16.21 -11.03
CA GLN A 73 -12.97 -15.17 -12.07
C GLN A 73 -11.75 -14.28 -11.97
N SER A 74 -11.11 -13.94 -13.08
CA SER A 74 -9.94 -13.09 -13.05
C SER A 74 -9.96 -12.01 -14.14
N LYS A 75 -9.37 -10.84 -13.83
CA LYS A 75 -9.11 -9.75 -14.77
C LYS A 75 -7.70 -9.21 -14.59
N ILE A 76 -7.17 -8.64 -15.67
CA ILE A 76 -5.82 -8.05 -15.68
C ILE A 76 -5.97 -6.55 -15.93
N TRP A 77 -5.41 -5.74 -15.04
CA TRP A 77 -5.36 -4.29 -15.22
C TRP A 77 -4.28 -3.90 -16.23
N LEU A 78 -4.65 -3.06 -17.20
CA LEU A 78 -3.79 -2.49 -18.23
C LEU A 78 -2.81 -3.52 -18.82
N LYS A 79 -3.28 -4.38 -19.74
CA LYS A 79 -2.41 -5.29 -20.47
C LYS A 79 -1.24 -4.52 -21.08
N PHE A 80 -0.03 -5.03 -20.90
CA PHE A 80 1.16 -4.41 -21.45
C PHE A 80 1.11 -4.44 -22.99
N ILE A 81 1.02 -3.26 -23.60
CA ILE A 81 1.17 -3.07 -25.04
C ILE A 81 2.44 -2.23 -25.21
N PRO A 82 3.44 -2.68 -25.98
CA PRO A 82 4.69 -1.94 -26.17
C PRO A 82 4.49 -0.73 -27.09
N VAL A 83 3.72 0.24 -26.65
CA VAL A 83 3.49 1.53 -27.32
C VAL A 83 3.80 2.63 -26.31
N PHE A 84 4.48 3.68 -26.73
CA PHE A 84 4.70 4.87 -25.92
C PHE A 84 3.36 5.54 -25.63
N ASN A 85 2.80 5.25 -24.45
CA ASN A 85 1.58 5.89 -23.95
C ASN A 85 1.78 6.23 -22.47
N THR A 86 1.61 7.50 -22.12
CA THR A 86 1.74 7.99 -20.74
C THR A 86 0.74 7.32 -19.79
N GLY A 87 -0.44 6.91 -20.28
CA GLY A 87 -1.43 6.14 -19.52
C GLY A 87 -0.95 4.75 -19.07
N LEU A 88 0.15 4.23 -19.63
CA LEU A 88 0.77 2.99 -19.13
C LEU A 88 1.42 3.16 -17.75
N ASN A 89 1.61 4.38 -17.26
CA ASN A 89 2.10 4.65 -15.92
C ASN A 89 0.99 4.54 -14.85
N ASN A 90 -0.30 4.57 -15.24
CA ASN A 90 -1.42 4.53 -14.31
C ASN A 90 -1.69 3.08 -13.86
N ARG A 91 -0.80 2.58 -13.00
CA ARG A 91 -0.83 1.19 -12.53
C ARG A 91 -1.77 1.01 -11.33
N ASP A 92 -2.37 -0.16 -11.24
CA ASP A 92 -3.12 -0.55 -10.05
C ASP A 92 -2.17 -1.06 -8.96
N HIS A 93 -1.77 -0.14 -8.06
CA HIS A 93 -0.86 -0.47 -6.98
C HIS A 93 -1.58 -0.78 -5.66
N ARG A 94 -2.91 -0.92 -5.69
CA ARG A 94 -3.71 -1.31 -4.52
C ARG A 94 -3.44 -2.76 -4.13
N LYS A 95 -3.62 -3.06 -2.87
CA LYS A 95 -3.60 -4.40 -2.29
C LYS A 95 -4.83 -4.51 -1.41
N ILE A 96 -5.87 -5.12 -1.95
CA ILE A 96 -7.17 -5.24 -1.30
C ILE A 96 -7.59 -6.71 -1.26
N ILE A 97 -8.03 -7.15 -0.10
CA ILE A 97 -8.82 -8.38 0.03
C ILE A 97 -10.10 -7.98 0.74
N SER A 98 -11.23 -8.24 0.13
CA SER A 98 -12.55 -8.00 0.74
C SER A 98 -13.35 -9.30 0.81
N ILE A 99 -13.84 -9.62 2.00
CA ILE A 99 -14.57 -10.83 2.31
C ILE A 99 -15.95 -10.43 2.83
N ASP A 100 -17.01 -10.75 2.06
CA ASP A 100 -18.42 -10.55 2.39
C ASP A 100 -18.80 -9.09 2.76
N GLY A 101 -17.92 -8.09 2.52
CA GLY A 101 -18.07 -6.71 2.99
C GLY A 101 -17.98 -6.55 4.51
N LYS A 102 -17.59 -7.60 5.21
CA LYS A 102 -17.48 -7.66 6.67
C LYS A 102 -16.04 -7.56 7.15
N VAL A 103 -15.10 -8.12 6.38
CA VAL A 103 -13.66 -8.12 6.68
C VAL A 103 -12.90 -7.70 5.44
N SER A 104 -11.91 -6.82 5.61
CA SER A 104 -10.99 -6.44 4.53
C SER A 104 -9.56 -6.34 5.04
N TYR A 105 -8.62 -6.51 4.12
CA TYR A 105 -7.19 -6.33 4.35
C TYR A 105 -6.63 -5.36 3.32
N THR A 106 -5.72 -4.50 3.77
CA THR A 106 -4.91 -3.65 2.89
C THR A 106 -3.52 -3.43 3.50
N GLY A 107 -2.60 -2.86 2.74
CA GLY A 107 -1.23 -2.55 3.18
C GLY A 107 -0.24 -2.58 2.03
N GLY A 108 1.05 -2.77 2.36
CA GLY A 108 2.12 -2.89 1.37
C GLY A 108 2.32 -4.30 0.81
N VAL A 109 1.77 -5.32 1.47
CA VAL A 109 2.04 -6.75 1.21
C VAL A 109 1.50 -7.17 -0.16
N ASN A 110 2.33 -7.84 -0.97
CA ASN A 110 1.94 -8.50 -2.22
C ASN A 110 1.86 -10.03 -2.06
N ILE A 111 1.38 -10.73 -3.09
CA ILE A 111 1.27 -12.21 -3.08
C ILE A 111 2.52 -12.80 -3.73
N THR A 112 3.59 -12.87 -2.95
CA THR A 112 4.85 -13.56 -3.29
C THR A 112 5.45 -14.20 -2.04
N ASP A 113 6.33 -15.20 -2.20
CA ASP A 113 7.02 -15.84 -1.08
C ASP A 113 7.97 -14.89 -0.33
N GLU A 114 8.47 -13.84 -0.97
CA GLU A 114 9.29 -12.80 -0.33
C GLU A 114 8.50 -12.03 0.73
N TYR A 115 7.29 -11.56 0.39
CA TYR A 115 6.42 -10.85 1.33
C TYR A 115 5.88 -11.74 2.45
N ALA A 116 5.80 -13.04 2.19
CA ALA A 116 5.45 -14.03 3.21
C ALA A 116 6.64 -14.45 4.08
N ASN A 117 7.85 -14.00 3.76
CA ASN A 117 9.12 -14.43 4.38
C ASN A 117 9.31 -15.96 4.37
N ILE A 118 8.80 -16.64 3.34
CA ILE A 118 9.01 -18.08 3.11
C ILE A 118 10.36 -18.28 2.41
N TYR A 119 10.62 -17.48 1.40
CA TYR A 119 11.86 -17.48 0.63
C TYR A 119 12.17 -16.06 0.15
N SER A 120 13.39 -15.60 0.36
CA SER A 120 13.87 -14.32 -0.16
C SER A 120 15.08 -14.54 -1.06
N LYS A 121 15.01 -14.05 -2.29
CA LYS A 121 16.11 -14.14 -3.27
C LYS A 121 17.23 -13.15 -2.96
N ARG A 122 16.92 -12.01 -2.35
CA ARG A 122 17.83 -10.88 -2.28
C ARG A 122 18.07 -10.34 -0.86
N PHE A 123 17.02 -10.36 -0.02
CA PHE A 123 17.08 -9.79 1.32
C PHE A 123 16.82 -10.85 2.37
N ALA A 124 17.51 -10.75 3.53
CA ALA A 124 17.34 -11.71 4.61
C ALA A 124 15.91 -11.70 5.18
N TYR A 125 15.27 -10.54 5.20
CA TYR A 125 13.91 -10.34 5.70
C TYR A 125 13.19 -9.24 4.93
N TRP A 126 11.91 -9.45 4.66
CA TRP A 126 11.03 -8.48 4.02
C TRP A 126 10.07 -7.92 5.06
N LYS A 127 10.30 -6.67 5.46
CA LYS A 127 9.48 -5.98 6.47
C LYS A 127 8.36 -5.20 5.78
N ASP A 128 7.14 -5.65 5.97
CA ASP A 128 5.97 -4.93 5.48
C ASP A 128 4.90 -4.77 6.56
N ALA A 129 3.89 -3.96 6.29
CA ALA A 129 2.75 -3.71 7.15
C ALA A 129 1.44 -3.91 6.39
N GLY A 130 0.49 -4.52 7.07
CA GLY A 130 -0.89 -4.64 6.61
C GLY A 130 -1.85 -4.43 7.76
N ILE A 131 -3.07 -4.02 7.44
CA ILE A 131 -4.14 -3.79 8.40
C ILE A 131 -5.36 -4.64 8.03
N LYS A 132 -5.97 -5.25 9.03
CA LYS A 132 -7.28 -5.90 8.96
C LYS A 132 -8.35 -4.94 9.44
N ILE A 133 -9.38 -4.75 8.66
CA ILE A 133 -10.54 -3.93 8.97
C ILE A 133 -11.75 -4.84 9.11
N THR A 134 -12.51 -4.69 10.18
CA THR A 134 -13.74 -5.43 10.42
C THR A 134 -14.92 -4.49 10.61
N GLY A 135 -16.09 -4.89 10.17
CA GLY A 135 -17.33 -4.12 10.29
C GLY A 135 -17.58 -3.17 9.11
N PRO A 136 -18.40 -2.13 9.29
CA PRO A 136 -18.94 -1.31 8.19
C PRO A 136 -17.90 -0.64 7.29
N ALA A 137 -16.75 -0.26 7.81
CA ALA A 137 -15.67 0.36 7.04
C ALA A 137 -15.10 -0.59 5.95
N SER A 138 -15.23 -1.91 6.14
CA SER A 138 -14.77 -2.93 5.18
C SER A 138 -15.43 -2.80 3.80
N ARG A 139 -16.71 -2.35 3.75
CA ARG A 139 -17.46 -2.16 2.51
C ARG A 139 -16.77 -1.24 1.52
N THR A 140 -16.02 -0.23 1.98
CA THR A 140 -15.34 0.71 1.10
C THR A 140 -14.33 0.01 0.20
N PHE A 141 -13.62 -0.99 0.71
CA PHE A 141 -12.72 -1.82 -0.10
C PHE A 141 -13.47 -2.71 -1.10
N THR A 142 -14.67 -3.19 -0.74
CA THR A 142 -15.55 -3.88 -1.71
C THR A 142 -15.89 -2.96 -2.88
N LEU A 143 -16.26 -1.70 -2.58
CA LEU A 143 -16.62 -0.72 -3.60
C LEU A 143 -15.44 -0.37 -4.50
N MET A 144 -14.26 -0.14 -3.92
CA MET A 144 -13.02 0.11 -4.68
C MET A 144 -12.70 -1.03 -5.65
N PHE A 145 -12.80 -2.28 -5.18
CA PHE A 145 -12.61 -3.45 -6.04
C PHE A 145 -13.61 -3.50 -7.19
N LEU A 146 -14.91 -3.31 -6.89
CA LEU A 146 -15.97 -3.39 -7.89
C LEU A 146 -15.88 -2.26 -8.92
N GLU A 147 -15.44 -1.08 -8.51
CA GLU A 147 -15.15 0.03 -9.42
C GLU A 147 -14.11 -0.38 -10.47
N MET A 148 -12.95 -0.88 -10.04
CA MET A 148 -11.89 -1.34 -10.94
C MET A 148 -12.31 -2.57 -11.75
N TRP A 149 -13.06 -3.45 -11.14
CA TRP A 149 -13.62 -4.61 -11.83
C TRP A 149 -14.55 -4.22 -12.98
N ASN A 150 -15.42 -3.22 -12.76
CA ASN A 150 -16.37 -2.73 -13.76
C ASN A 150 -15.69 -1.98 -14.90
N VAL A 151 -14.65 -1.19 -14.63
CA VAL A 151 -13.86 -0.49 -15.67
C VAL A 151 -13.26 -1.48 -16.68
N GLN A 152 -12.96 -2.71 -16.25
CA GLN A 152 -12.44 -3.77 -17.11
C GLN A 152 -13.54 -4.56 -17.86
N ASN A 153 -14.81 -4.19 -17.72
CA ASN A 153 -15.90 -4.81 -18.47
C ASN A 153 -15.81 -4.45 -19.95
N LYS A 154 -16.17 -5.41 -20.83
CA LYS A 154 -16.42 -5.11 -22.23
C LYS A 154 -17.63 -4.16 -22.34
N LYS A 155 -17.67 -3.35 -23.40
CA LYS A 155 -18.72 -2.33 -23.60
C LYS A 155 -20.16 -2.84 -23.44
N ASP A 156 -20.39 -4.11 -23.76
CA ASP A 156 -21.72 -4.72 -23.76
C ASP A 156 -22.06 -5.43 -22.43
N VAL A 157 -21.14 -5.39 -21.44
CA VAL A 157 -21.38 -5.99 -20.13
C VAL A 157 -21.81 -4.86 -19.16
N PRO A 158 -23.03 -4.90 -18.61
CA PRO A 158 -23.49 -3.87 -17.70
C PRO A 158 -22.64 -3.85 -16.43
N CYS A 159 -22.48 -2.67 -15.84
CA CYS A 159 -21.87 -2.52 -14.54
C CYS A 159 -22.71 -3.22 -13.48
N GLU A 160 -22.04 -3.85 -12.55
CA GLU A 160 -22.72 -4.52 -11.43
C GLU A 160 -23.30 -3.46 -10.47
N ASN A 161 -24.48 -3.76 -9.91
CA ASN A 161 -25.04 -2.94 -8.84
C ASN A 161 -24.27 -3.20 -7.54
N PHE A 162 -23.58 -2.21 -7.04
CA PHE A 162 -22.76 -2.26 -5.82
C PHE A 162 -23.57 -2.60 -4.57
N GLU A 163 -24.86 -2.22 -4.52
CA GLU A 163 -25.73 -2.51 -3.38
C GLU A 163 -25.88 -4.02 -3.11
N ASN A 164 -25.78 -4.83 -4.14
CA ASN A 164 -25.85 -6.30 -4.00
C ASN A 164 -24.73 -6.89 -3.14
N PHE A 165 -23.62 -6.15 -2.99
CA PHE A 165 -22.43 -6.60 -2.27
C PHE A 165 -22.27 -5.96 -0.89
N ILE A 166 -23.05 -4.92 -0.58
CA ILE A 166 -22.99 -4.24 0.71
C ILE A 166 -23.88 -4.98 1.71
N PRO A 167 -23.36 -5.38 2.89
CA PRO A 167 -24.19 -5.95 3.95
C PRO A 167 -25.25 -4.95 4.44
N LYS A 168 -26.48 -5.42 4.65
CA LYS A 168 -27.57 -4.57 5.13
C LYS A 168 -27.24 -3.90 6.47
N GLU A 169 -26.54 -4.60 7.36
CA GLU A 169 -26.10 -4.08 8.64
C GLU A 169 -25.12 -2.89 8.49
N ALA A 170 -24.35 -2.85 7.42
CA ALA A 170 -23.46 -1.74 7.13
C ALA A 170 -24.20 -0.46 6.71
N GLN A 171 -25.36 -0.59 6.07
CA GLN A 171 -26.24 0.54 5.74
C GLN A 171 -26.84 1.14 7.02
N LEU A 172 -27.37 0.29 7.91
CA LEU A 172 -27.97 0.72 9.18
C LEU A 172 -26.97 1.43 10.11
N CYS A 173 -25.71 1.04 10.12
CA CYS A 173 -24.69 1.70 10.94
C CYS A 173 -24.41 3.15 10.51
N LEU A 174 -24.56 3.50 9.24
CA LEU A 174 -24.38 4.88 8.76
C LEU A 174 -25.53 5.78 9.19
N GLU A 175 -26.76 5.28 9.11
CA GLU A 175 -27.97 6.01 9.47
C GLU A 175 -28.04 6.28 10.98
N ASN A 176 -27.49 5.39 11.79
CA ASN A 176 -27.57 5.44 13.25
C ASN A 176 -26.30 5.94 13.95
N HIS A 177 -25.25 6.37 13.19
CA HIS A 177 -24.01 6.81 13.80
C HIS A 177 -24.13 8.22 14.40
N THR A 178 -24.40 8.31 15.67
CA THR A 178 -24.58 9.58 16.40
C THR A 178 -23.27 10.30 16.76
N GLY A 179 -22.12 9.78 16.39
CA GLY A 179 -20.80 10.35 16.69
C GLY A 179 -20.41 10.39 18.18
N LYS A 180 -21.24 9.86 19.08
CA LYS A 180 -21.02 9.90 20.53
C LYS A 180 -20.16 8.76 21.11
N GLY A 181 -19.59 7.90 20.28
CA GLY A 181 -18.74 6.81 20.73
C GLY A 181 -17.35 7.27 21.17
N LYS A 182 -16.81 6.70 22.26
CA LYS A 182 -15.40 6.82 22.67
C LYS A 182 -14.46 6.02 21.74
N ALA A 183 -14.99 5.26 20.80
CA ALA A 183 -14.22 4.51 19.80
C ALA A 183 -13.62 5.48 18.78
N GLY A 184 -12.40 5.20 18.32
CA GLY A 184 -11.75 5.99 17.28
C GLY A 184 -12.45 5.84 15.93
N LEU A 185 -11.93 6.54 14.90
CA LEU A 185 -12.42 6.49 13.54
C LEU A 185 -11.52 5.60 12.67
N VAL A 186 -12.14 4.86 11.76
CA VAL A 186 -11.47 4.08 10.72
C VAL A 186 -12.07 4.50 9.39
N ILE A 187 -11.28 5.15 8.54
CA ILE A 187 -11.72 5.74 7.27
C ILE A 187 -10.86 5.18 6.15
N PRO A 188 -11.31 4.13 5.46
CA PRO A 188 -10.67 3.69 4.23
C PRO A 188 -10.81 4.77 3.15
N TYR A 189 -9.76 4.94 2.35
CA TYR A 189 -9.75 5.87 1.23
C TYR A 189 -9.01 5.27 0.04
N GLY A 190 -9.43 5.65 -1.16
CA GLY A 190 -8.76 5.37 -2.42
C GLY A 190 -8.19 6.63 -3.01
N ASP A 191 -7.15 6.48 -3.80
CA ASP A 191 -6.58 7.51 -4.65
C ASP A 191 -6.51 7.00 -6.08
N ASP A 192 -6.72 7.87 -7.04
CA ASP A 192 -6.65 7.52 -8.45
C ASP A 192 -6.01 8.64 -9.28
N ALA A 193 -5.29 8.24 -10.31
CA ALA A 193 -4.52 9.14 -11.17
C ALA A 193 -5.38 10.06 -12.05
N TYR A 194 -6.70 9.90 -12.08
CA TYR A 194 -7.59 10.62 -13.00
C TYR A 194 -8.44 11.69 -12.35
N ASN A 195 -8.67 11.61 -11.04
CA ASN A 195 -9.57 12.56 -10.36
C ASN A 195 -8.89 13.88 -9.96
N GLY A 196 -7.55 13.94 -9.97
CA GLY A 196 -6.77 15.13 -9.61
C GLY A 196 -6.95 15.60 -8.16
N ALA A 197 -7.43 14.73 -7.28
CA ALA A 197 -7.70 15.07 -5.88
C ALA A 197 -6.50 14.83 -4.96
N ASP A 198 -5.48 14.07 -5.42
CA ASP A 198 -4.24 13.74 -4.71
C ASP A 198 -4.50 13.33 -3.25
N ILE A 199 -5.48 12.42 -3.06
CA ILE A 199 -6.03 12.08 -1.74
C ILE A 199 -4.94 11.51 -0.84
N GLY A 200 -4.08 10.65 -1.38
CA GLY A 200 -2.99 10.02 -0.64
C GLY A 200 -2.01 11.04 -0.07
N GLU A 201 -1.55 11.97 -0.91
CA GLU A 201 -0.68 13.06 -0.48
C GLU A 201 -1.37 13.96 0.55
N ASN A 202 -2.63 14.32 0.30
CA ASN A 202 -3.39 15.18 1.19
C ASN A 202 -3.62 14.54 2.57
N VAL A 203 -3.81 13.22 2.65
CA VAL A 203 -3.88 12.50 3.94
C VAL A 203 -2.54 12.59 4.69
N TYR A 204 -1.41 12.40 4.01
CA TYR A 204 -0.09 12.51 4.62
C TYR A 204 0.18 13.93 5.10
N ARG A 205 -0.13 14.94 4.28
CA ARG A 205 -0.02 16.35 4.65
C ARG A 205 -0.90 16.71 5.85
N TYR A 206 -2.14 16.21 5.86
CA TYR A 206 -3.05 16.41 6.99
C TYR A 206 -2.45 15.86 8.30
N ILE A 207 -1.89 14.65 8.27
CA ILE A 207 -1.24 14.04 9.45
C ILE A 207 -0.06 14.89 9.92
N LEU A 208 0.82 15.32 9.00
CA LEU A 208 2.00 16.15 9.30
C LEU A 208 1.63 17.52 9.87
N GLN A 209 0.62 18.18 9.29
CA GLN A 209 0.17 19.52 9.70
C GLN A 209 -0.48 19.51 11.09
N ASN A 210 -1.16 18.43 11.46
CA ASN A 210 -1.83 18.28 12.74
C ASN A 210 -0.96 17.62 13.82
N ALA A 211 0.26 17.19 13.49
CA ALA A 211 1.20 16.65 14.45
C ALA A 211 1.73 17.75 15.37
N THR A 212 1.84 17.43 16.67
CA THR A 212 2.29 18.37 17.71
C THR A 212 3.53 17.90 18.45
N LYS A 213 3.85 16.61 18.44
CA LYS A 213 4.98 16.02 19.18
C LYS A 213 5.86 15.14 18.31
N ASN A 214 5.28 14.11 17.71
CA ASN A 214 6.02 13.08 17.01
C ASN A 214 5.32 12.68 15.71
N VAL A 215 6.12 12.43 14.66
CA VAL A 215 5.69 11.76 13.43
C VAL A 215 6.64 10.61 13.16
N SER A 216 6.09 9.41 12.97
CA SER A 216 6.81 8.17 12.68
C SER A 216 6.39 7.64 11.32
N ILE A 217 7.32 7.52 10.38
CA ILE A 217 7.07 7.14 8.98
C ILE A 217 7.92 5.93 8.63
N MET A 218 7.30 4.92 8.02
CA MET A 218 8.00 3.83 7.33
C MET A 218 7.62 3.86 5.86
N THR A 219 8.60 3.91 4.97
CA THR A 219 8.39 3.93 3.51
C THR A 219 9.59 3.36 2.76
N PRO A 220 9.37 2.60 1.65
CA PRO A 220 10.48 2.11 0.84
C PRO A 220 11.17 3.19 0.01
N TYR A 221 10.45 4.23 -0.37
CA TYR A 221 10.96 5.28 -1.26
C TYR A 221 10.71 6.66 -0.67
N VAL A 222 11.59 7.60 -0.99
CA VAL A 222 11.47 9.03 -0.66
C VAL A 222 11.85 9.82 -1.91
N ILE A 223 10.90 10.02 -2.81
CA ILE A 223 11.07 10.78 -4.07
C ILE A 223 9.85 11.68 -4.21
N ILE A 224 9.85 12.78 -3.50
CA ILE A 224 8.68 13.64 -3.23
C ILE A 224 8.75 14.98 -3.95
N ASP A 225 7.61 15.59 -4.14
CA ASP A 225 7.51 16.95 -4.66
C ASP A 225 7.94 18.01 -3.63
N GLY A 226 7.98 19.26 -4.07
CA GLY A 226 8.35 20.39 -3.21
C GLY A 226 7.37 20.59 -2.06
N SER A 227 6.09 20.39 -2.30
CA SER A 227 5.01 20.60 -1.32
C SER A 227 5.10 19.61 -0.15
N MET A 228 5.32 18.33 -0.44
CA MET A 228 5.52 17.30 0.60
C MET A 228 6.84 17.51 1.33
N MET A 229 7.92 17.88 0.60
CA MET A 229 9.22 18.22 1.20
C MET A 229 9.07 19.36 2.21
N ASP A 230 8.44 20.47 1.80
CA ASP A 230 8.21 21.63 2.66
C ASP A 230 7.34 21.29 3.86
N THR A 231 6.34 20.41 3.68
CA THR A 231 5.47 19.97 4.78
C THR A 231 6.24 19.18 5.84
N LEU A 232 7.14 18.27 5.43
CA LEU A 232 8.00 17.51 6.36
C LEU A 232 8.98 18.42 7.11
N ILE A 233 9.65 19.32 6.40
CA ILE A 233 10.60 20.29 6.97
C ILE A 233 9.88 21.26 7.92
N PHE A 234 8.71 21.75 7.52
CA PHE A 234 7.92 22.65 8.36
C PHE A 234 7.47 21.96 9.65
N ALA A 235 7.06 20.68 9.60
CA ALA A 235 6.73 19.93 10.81
C ALA A 235 7.95 19.87 11.75
N ALA A 236 9.14 19.53 11.23
CA ALA A 236 10.38 19.51 12.01
C ALA A 236 10.74 20.89 12.58
N SER A 237 10.62 21.97 11.80
CA SER A 237 10.93 23.34 12.24
C SER A 237 9.99 23.85 13.35
N ARG A 238 8.76 23.35 13.42
CA ARG A 238 7.81 23.60 14.53
C ARG A 238 8.18 22.85 15.82
N GLY A 239 9.26 22.06 15.81
CA GLY A 239 9.67 21.25 16.97
C GLY A 239 9.01 19.87 17.04
N VAL A 240 8.31 19.42 15.99
CA VAL A 240 7.82 18.05 15.90
C VAL A 240 8.99 17.11 15.62
N ASN A 241 9.13 16.03 16.39
CA ASN A 241 10.13 15.00 16.14
C ASN A 241 9.68 14.13 14.95
N VAL A 242 10.15 14.45 13.74
CA VAL A 242 9.83 13.72 12.51
C VAL A 242 10.88 12.66 12.26
N GLU A 243 10.48 11.39 12.22
CA GLU A 243 11.35 10.23 12.07
C GLU A 243 10.89 9.37 10.89
N LEU A 244 11.82 9.07 9.97
CA LEU A 244 11.60 8.20 8.82
C LEU A 244 12.48 6.95 8.91
N ILE A 245 11.90 5.78 8.67
CA ILE A 245 12.64 4.54 8.42
C ILE A 245 12.55 4.21 6.93
N VAL A 246 13.71 4.03 6.30
CA VAL A 246 13.88 3.73 4.88
C VAL A 246 14.78 2.50 4.69
N PRO A 247 14.80 1.85 3.51
CA PRO A 247 15.72 0.74 3.25
C PRO A 247 17.19 1.15 3.30
N GLN A 248 18.04 0.29 3.86
CA GLN A 248 19.49 0.38 3.71
C GLN A 248 19.92 -0.09 2.32
N TYR A 249 19.27 -1.14 1.82
CA TYR A 249 19.57 -1.78 0.54
C TYR A 249 18.55 -1.34 -0.51
N TYR A 250 18.91 -1.42 -1.78
CA TYR A 250 18.02 -1.05 -2.88
C TYR A 250 17.40 -2.30 -3.52
N ASP A 251 16.16 -2.19 -3.91
CA ASP A 251 15.50 -3.05 -4.91
C ASP A 251 15.73 -2.49 -6.32
N HIS A 252 15.49 -1.18 -6.51
CA HIS A 252 15.74 -0.42 -7.73
C HIS A 252 16.87 0.58 -7.52
N PHE A 253 18.01 0.38 -8.18
CA PHE A 253 19.24 1.17 -7.96
C PHE A 253 19.06 2.67 -8.25
N ILE A 254 18.38 3.01 -9.37
CA ILE A 254 18.20 4.43 -9.75
C ILE A 254 17.30 5.14 -8.73
N SER A 255 16.15 4.56 -8.39
CA SER A 255 15.21 5.13 -7.40
C SER A 255 15.87 5.30 -6.03
N PHE A 256 16.70 4.33 -5.63
CA PHE A 256 17.51 4.43 -4.41
C PHE A 256 18.48 5.62 -4.46
N CYS A 257 19.22 5.80 -5.56
CA CYS A 257 20.15 6.91 -5.72
C CYS A 257 19.44 8.26 -5.68
N VAL A 258 18.31 8.38 -6.38
CA VAL A 258 17.48 9.59 -6.38
C VAL A 258 16.92 9.86 -4.99
N GLY A 259 16.35 8.86 -4.33
CA GLY A 259 15.83 8.98 -2.96
C GLY A 259 16.87 9.48 -1.96
N ARG A 260 18.14 9.08 -2.10
CA ARG A 260 19.23 9.59 -1.25
C ARG A 260 19.42 11.10 -1.37
N THR A 261 19.12 11.72 -2.52
CA THR A 261 19.22 13.19 -2.68
C THR A 261 18.13 13.93 -1.90
N TYR A 262 16.93 13.35 -1.82
CA TYR A 262 15.82 13.88 -1.00
C TYR A 262 16.10 13.69 0.49
N ILE A 263 16.59 12.51 0.89
CA ILE A 263 16.99 12.23 2.28
C ILE A 263 18.04 13.23 2.76
N LYS A 264 19.02 13.61 1.91
CA LYS A 264 20.01 14.64 2.26
C LYS A 264 19.32 15.95 2.67
N ASN A 265 18.38 16.43 1.88
CA ASN A 265 17.67 17.67 2.17
C ASN A 265 16.88 17.56 3.50
N LEU A 266 16.19 16.43 3.72
CA LEU A 266 15.43 16.20 4.97
C LEU A 266 16.34 16.24 6.21
N ILE A 267 17.47 15.53 6.21
CA ILE A 267 18.37 15.48 7.37
C ILE A 267 19.07 16.83 7.63
N GLU A 268 19.38 17.60 6.59
CA GLU A 268 19.93 18.96 6.71
C GLU A 268 18.94 19.94 7.32
N ASN A 269 17.64 19.63 7.28
CA ASN A 269 16.55 20.45 7.82
C ASN A 269 15.86 19.83 9.06
N GLY A 270 16.57 18.95 9.78
CA GLY A 270 16.16 18.48 11.11
C GLY A 270 15.23 17.26 11.14
N VAL A 271 14.89 16.67 9.99
CA VAL A 271 14.17 15.39 9.93
C VAL A 271 15.15 14.26 10.20
N LYS A 272 14.82 13.34 11.09
CA LYS A 272 15.65 12.17 11.42
C LYS A 272 15.33 11.02 10.47
N VAL A 273 16.34 10.46 9.85
CA VAL A 273 16.18 9.34 8.92
C VAL A 273 17.02 8.16 9.36
N TYR A 274 16.41 6.99 9.37
CA TYR A 274 16.99 5.73 9.82
C TYR A 274 16.98 4.70 8.70
N ALA A 275 18.10 4.03 8.47
CA ALA A 275 18.26 2.98 7.47
C ALA A 275 18.09 1.60 8.12
N TYR A 276 17.09 0.84 7.71
CA TYR A 276 16.80 -0.49 8.21
C TYR A 276 17.88 -1.51 7.76
N GLN A 277 18.47 -2.23 8.72
CA GLN A 277 19.64 -3.10 8.48
C GLN A 277 19.30 -4.56 8.25
N SER A 278 18.22 -5.07 8.85
CA SER A 278 17.93 -6.51 8.93
C SER A 278 17.29 -7.09 7.65
N GLY A 279 17.06 -6.24 6.64
CA GLY A 279 16.43 -6.66 5.40
C GLY A 279 15.96 -5.49 4.55
N PHE A 280 14.85 -5.67 3.81
CA PHE A 280 14.21 -4.63 3.04
C PHE A 280 12.92 -4.17 3.73
N ILE A 281 12.78 -2.86 3.98
CA ILE A 281 11.54 -2.29 4.51
C ILE A 281 10.66 -1.82 3.37
N HIS A 282 9.44 -2.36 3.31
CA HIS A 282 8.45 -2.01 2.28
C HIS A 282 7.12 -1.51 2.88
N SER A 283 7.08 -1.29 4.20
CA SER A 283 5.90 -0.77 4.90
C SER A 283 5.57 0.65 4.45
N LYS A 284 4.28 0.99 4.39
CA LYS A 284 3.77 2.35 4.14
C LYS A 284 2.89 2.72 5.33
N VAL A 285 3.51 3.34 6.31
CA VAL A 285 2.89 3.68 7.60
C VAL A 285 3.27 5.09 8.00
N PHE A 286 2.26 5.90 8.33
CA PHE A 286 2.41 7.22 8.91
C PHE A 286 1.66 7.28 10.23
N ILE A 287 2.30 7.75 11.28
CA ILE A 287 1.69 7.87 12.60
C ILE A 287 2.08 9.22 13.19
N ALA A 288 1.11 9.94 13.77
CA ALA A 288 1.35 11.18 14.51
C ALA A 288 0.77 11.10 15.92
N ASP A 289 1.59 11.47 16.92
CA ASP A 289 1.21 11.68 18.31
C ASP A 289 0.51 10.49 18.99
N ASN A 290 0.65 9.26 18.49
CA ASN A 290 -0.16 8.10 18.88
C ASN A 290 -1.68 8.34 18.78
N LYS A 291 -2.11 9.26 17.93
CA LYS A 291 -3.47 9.78 17.84
C LYS A 291 -4.10 9.56 16.48
N MET A 292 -3.35 9.77 15.44
CA MET A 292 -3.76 9.58 14.06
C MET A 292 -2.68 8.88 13.26
N GLY A 293 -3.06 8.25 12.17
CA GLY A 293 -2.11 7.60 11.27
C GLY A 293 -2.80 6.97 10.09
N THR A 294 -2.03 6.43 9.18
CA THR A 294 -2.52 5.66 8.05
C THR A 294 -1.63 4.46 7.75
N VAL A 295 -2.25 3.40 7.26
CA VAL A 295 -1.60 2.19 6.73
C VAL A 295 -2.24 1.91 5.38
N GLY A 296 -1.42 1.67 4.36
CA GLY A 296 -1.93 1.44 3.01
C GLY A 296 -0.86 1.02 2.02
N SER A 297 -1.15 1.25 0.75
CA SER A 297 -0.25 0.92 -0.37
C SER A 297 0.62 2.10 -0.82
N ILE A 298 0.33 3.34 -0.38
CA ILE A 298 0.88 4.60 -0.85
C ILE A 298 2.31 4.81 -0.37
N ASN A 299 3.28 4.83 -1.27
CA ASN A 299 4.66 5.21 -0.97
C ASN A 299 4.80 6.74 -0.83
N LEU A 300 5.93 7.17 -0.30
CA LEU A 300 6.32 8.57 -0.28
C LEU A 300 7.07 8.91 -1.58
N ASP A 301 6.38 8.76 -2.72
CA ASP A 301 6.92 9.02 -4.05
C ASP A 301 5.88 9.56 -5.04
N TYR A 302 6.37 10.16 -6.16
CA TYR A 302 5.50 10.72 -7.20
C TYR A 302 4.55 9.71 -7.84
N ARG A 303 5.00 8.46 -8.03
CA ARG A 303 4.13 7.45 -8.65
C ARG A 303 2.92 7.16 -7.80
N SER A 304 3.11 7.00 -6.51
CA SER A 304 2.00 6.76 -5.59
C SER A 304 1.08 7.97 -5.47
N PHE A 305 1.62 9.20 -5.52
CA PHE A 305 0.79 10.38 -5.36
C PHE A 305 0.03 10.78 -6.62
N TYR A 306 0.59 10.56 -7.83
CA TYR A 306 0.06 11.17 -9.05
C TYR A 306 -0.23 10.20 -10.20
N HIS A 307 0.25 8.96 -10.12
CA HIS A 307 0.20 8.05 -11.28
C HIS A 307 -0.49 6.72 -11.00
N HIS A 308 -0.50 6.25 -9.77
CA HIS A 308 -1.05 4.94 -9.42
C HIS A 308 -2.47 5.05 -8.85
N PHE A 309 -3.21 3.95 -9.01
CA PHE A 309 -4.36 3.70 -8.14
C PHE A 309 -3.82 3.14 -6.83
N GLU A 310 -4.15 3.80 -5.75
CA GLU A 310 -3.67 3.50 -4.40
C GLU A 310 -4.83 3.39 -3.42
N CYS A 311 -4.58 2.83 -2.25
CA CYS A 311 -5.55 2.85 -1.16
C CYS A 311 -4.87 2.87 0.20
N GLY A 312 -5.62 3.34 1.19
CA GLY A 312 -5.16 3.36 2.56
C GLY A 312 -6.31 3.37 3.55
N THR A 313 -5.97 3.29 4.81
CA THR A 313 -6.90 3.40 5.92
C THR A 313 -6.41 4.47 6.88
N PHE A 314 -7.12 5.60 6.94
CA PHE A 314 -6.88 6.61 7.94
C PHE A 314 -7.48 6.18 9.27
N LEU A 315 -6.70 6.33 10.32
CA LEU A 315 -7.01 5.92 11.68
C LEU A 315 -6.95 7.13 12.62
N TYR A 316 -7.95 7.28 13.45
CA TYR A 316 -7.94 8.31 14.49
C TYR A 316 -8.35 7.73 15.82
N ARG A 317 -7.48 7.84 16.85
CA ARG A 317 -7.69 7.33 18.23
C ARG A 317 -8.03 5.84 18.34
N THR A 318 -7.57 5.03 17.38
CA THR A 318 -7.75 3.58 17.42
C THR A 318 -6.62 2.88 18.19
N LYS A 319 -6.88 1.64 18.62
CA LYS A 319 -5.87 0.79 19.25
C LYS A 319 -4.73 0.45 18.29
N SER A 320 -5.07 0.27 17.01
CA SER A 320 -4.12 -0.08 15.92
C SER A 320 -3.00 0.95 15.76
N ILE A 321 -3.25 2.24 16.02
CA ILE A 321 -2.22 3.29 15.99
C ILE A 321 -1.11 2.99 17.01
N LYS A 322 -1.48 2.58 18.22
CA LYS A 322 -0.50 2.24 19.26
C LYS A 322 0.29 0.97 18.91
N GLU A 323 -0.36 0.03 18.24
CA GLU A 323 0.28 -1.21 17.76
C GLU A 323 1.27 -0.89 16.63
N ALA A 324 0.88 -0.05 15.69
CA ALA A 324 1.74 0.44 14.62
C ALA A 324 2.94 1.26 15.15
N GLN A 325 2.73 2.09 16.18
CA GLN A 325 3.83 2.82 16.83
C GLN A 325 4.81 1.88 17.52
N LYS A 326 4.33 0.86 18.22
CA LYS A 326 5.20 -0.16 18.83
C LYS A 326 6.00 -0.93 17.77
N ASP A 327 5.40 -1.21 16.62
CA ASP A 327 6.09 -1.85 15.51
C ASP A 327 7.17 -0.92 14.92
N PHE A 328 6.88 0.37 14.77
CA PHE A 328 7.86 1.37 14.38
C PHE A 328 9.03 1.42 15.36
N ASP A 329 8.75 1.56 16.66
CA ASP A 329 9.76 1.66 17.71
C ASP A 329 10.67 0.42 17.74
N LYS A 330 10.07 -0.78 17.61
CA LYS A 330 10.81 -2.04 17.51
C LYS A 330 11.68 -2.08 16.24
N THR A 331 11.14 -1.69 15.09
CA THR A 331 11.87 -1.67 13.82
C THR A 331 13.04 -0.69 13.88
N LYS A 332 12.87 0.45 14.54
CA LYS A 332 13.91 1.47 14.72
C LYS A 332 15.13 0.94 15.46
N LEU A 333 14.99 -0.01 16.38
CA LEU A 333 16.10 -0.65 17.07
C LEU A 333 17.04 -1.43 16.12
N GLU A 334 16.53 -1.84 14.96
CA GLU A 334 17.28 -2.53 13.92
C GLU A 334 17.82 -1.58 12.85
N CYS A 335 17.75 -0.27 13.08
CA CYS A 335 18.14 0.75 12.13
C CYS A 335 19.41 1.48 12.52
N LYS A 336 20.08 2.05 11.51
CA LYS A 336 21.19 2.98 11.69
C LYS A 336 20.77 4.37 11.24
N GLU A 337 21.01 5.37 12.08
CA GLU A 337 20.71 6.76 11.72
C GLU A 337 21.57 7.23 10.55
N ILE A 338 20.95 7.91 9.59
CA ILE A 338 21.60 8.58 8.46
C ILE A 338 21.86 10.02 8.86
N THR A 339 23.09 10.32 9.26
CA THR A 339 23.53 11.69 9.55
C THR A 339 24.14 12.35 8.33
N VAL A 340 24.28 13.69 8.36
CA VAL A 340 24.98 14.45 7.30
C VAL A 340 26.41 13.93 7.09
N GLU A 341 27.08 13.54 8.17
CA GLU A 341 28.43 12.97 8.10
C GLU A 341 28.45 11.62 7.42
N ASN A 342 27.51 10.74 7.77
CA ASN A 342 27.39 9.42 7.15
C ASN A 342 26.96 9.51 5.69
N TYR A 343 26.14 10.52 5.34
CA TYR A 343 25.78 10.78 3.96
C TYR A 343 27.00 11.13 3.09
N LYS A 344 27.96 11.89 3.61
CA LYS A 344 29.21 12.21 2.90
C LYS A 344 30.05 10.97 2.56
N LYS A 345 29.90 9.87 3.30
CA LYS A 345 30.60 8.59 3.08
C LYS A 345 29.93 7.71 2.01
N ILE A 346 28.73 8.07 1.52
CA ILE A 346 28.08 7.35 0.42
C ILE A 346 28.95 7.45 -0.83
N PRO A 347 29.15 6.36 -1.58
CA PRO A 347 29.98 6.34 -2.78
C PRO A 347 29.61 7.44 -3.76
N TRP A 348 30.62 8.09 -4.35
CA TRP A 348 30.41 9.24 -5.23
C TRP A 348 29.49 8.91 -6.41
N TYR A 349 29.59 7.72 -6.98
CA TYR A 349 28.74 7.29 -8.10
C TYR A 349 27.25 7.22 -7.71
N VAL A 350 26.90 6.83 -6.48
CA VAL A 350 25.51 6.84 -5.99
C VAL A 350 24.98 8.27 -5.93
N ARG A 351 25.79 9.20 -5.41
CA ARG A 351 25.41 10.61 -5.32
C ARG A 351 25.26 11.26 -6.69
N THR A 352 26.19 11.00 -7.60
CA THR A 352 26.19 11.54 -8.96
C THR A 352 24.99 10.99 -9.77
N THR A 353 24.76 9.67 -9.71
CA THR A 353 23.59 9.05 -10.32
C THR A 353 22.30 9.66 -9.77
N GLY A 354 22.18 9.79 -8.46
CA GLY A 354 21.00 10.41 -7.83
C GLY A 354 20.78 11.83 -8.32
N TRP A 355 21.81 12.64 -8.42
CA TRP A 355 21.71 14.02 -8.89
C TRP A 355 21.30 14.11 -10.38
N ILE A 356 21.91 13.30 -11.25
CA ILE A 356 21.58 13.28 -12.68
C ILE A 356 20.14 12.84 -12.91
N PHE A 357 19.71 11.73 -12.27
CA PHE A 357 18.38 11.17 -12.48
C PHE A 357 17.26 11.87 -11.70
N ARG A 358 17.59 12.82 -10.82
CA ARG A 358 16.58 13.58 -10.05
C ARG A 358 15.59 14.34 -10.93
N ILE A 359 16.01 14.78 -12.12
CA ILE A 359 15.12 15.46 -13.08
C ILE A 359 13.96 14.57 -13.54
N PHE A 360 14.14 13.25 -13.46
CA PHE A 360 13.09 12.25 -13.77
C PHE A 360 12.27 11.85 -12.54
N GLY A 361 12.50 12.48 -11.39
CA GLY A 361 11.74 12.23 -10.16
C GLY A 361 10.23 12.17 -10.36
N PRO A 362 9.60 13.10 -11.13
CA PRO A 362 8.17 13.05 -11.41
C PRO A 362 7.67 11.81 -12.17
N LEU A 363 8.57 11.00 -12.71
CA LEU A 363 8.26 9.74 -13.40
C LEU A 363 8.55 8.48 -12.55
N MET A 364 9.04 8.69 -11.32
CA MET A 364 9.50 7.63 -10.41
C MET A 364 8.57 7.43 -9.22
#